data_6be4075a63f6990f481708500edd1d99
#
_entry.id   6be4075a63f6990f481708500edd1d99
#
_cell.length_a   1.000
_cell.length_b   1.000
_cell.length_c   1.000
_cell.angle_alpha   90.00
_cell.angle_beta   90.00
_cell.angle_gamma   90.00
#
_symmetry.space_group_name_H-M   'P 1'
#
loop_
_entity.id
_entity.type
_entity.pdbx_description
1 polymer ?
#
loop_
_entity_poly.entity_id
_entity_poly.type
_entity_poly.pdbx_seq_one_letter_code
_entity_poly.pdbx_strand_id
1 'polypeptide(L)'
;AAIRENNPVIFLENEILYGKSFPVNVNDDPVIPIGKAKDVSMGKDVTLISYGIGMSHTLEADKKLKELGISLKTMIMRLKY
;
A
#
# COMPACT_ATOMS: atom_id res chain seq x y z
N ALA A 1 11.91 7.32 1.72
CA ALA A 1 11.91 7.82 3.12
C ALA A 1 12.88 7.03 4.01
N ALA A 2 12.86 5.69 3.99
CA ALA A 2 13.73 4.87 4.83
C ALA A 2 15.22 5.16 4.59
N ILE A 3 15.65 5.31 3.35
CA ILE A 3 17.04 5.61 2.99
C ILE A 3 17.48 6.99 3.49
N ARG A 4 16.54 7.95 3.55
CA ARG A 4 16.79 9.35 3.97
C ARG A 4 16.59 9.59 5.46
N GLU A 5 16.11 8.60 6.20
CA GLU A 5 15.90 8.70 7.63
C GLU A 5 17.24 8.71 8.38
N ASN A 6 17.39 9.61 9.34
CA ASN A 6 18.62 9.73 10.13
C ASN A 6 18.77 8.66 11.22
N ASN A 7 17.72 7.93 11.51
CA ASN A 7 17.70 6.84 12.47
C ASN A 7 17.83 5.49 11.78
N PRO A 8 18.26 4.43 12.48
CA PRO A 8 18.22 3.07 11.95
C PRO A 8 16.79 2.69 11.57
N VAL A 9 16.62 2.11 10.38
CA VAL A 9 15.33 1.68 9.85
C VAL A 9 15.35 0.19 9.55
N ILE A 10 14.39 -0.54 10.12
CA ILE A 10 14.13 -1.94 9.76
C ILE A 10 13.03 -1.94 8.72
N PHE A 11 13.34 -2.43 7.51
CA PHE A 11 12.42 -2.50 6.40
C PHE A 11 11.97 -3.95 6.18
N LEU A 12 10.71 -4.25 6.54
CA LEU A 12 10.13 -5.59 6.40
C LEU A 12 9.49 -5.74 5.03
N GLU A 13 9.92 -6.76 4.30
CA GLU A 13 9.44 -7.06 2.95
C GLU A 13 8.92 -8.49 2.87
N ASN A 14 7.96 -8.72 1.98
CA ASN A 14 7.50 -10.06 1.66
C ASN A 14 8.18 -10.52 0.37
N GLU A 15 8.91 -11.62 0.43
CA GLU A 15 9.70 -12.19 -0.67
C GLU A 15 8.86 -12.51 -1.91
N ILE A 16 7.62 -12.93 -1.74
CA ILE A 16 6.71 -13.25 -2.85
C ILE A 16 6.47 -12.03 -3.76
N LEU A 17 6.56 -10.82 -3.21
CA LEU A 17 6.38 -9.58 -3.97
C LEU A 17 7.54 -9.26 -4.91
N TYR A 18 8.72 -9.87 -4.75
CA TYR A 18 9.89 -9.60 -5.61
C TYR A 18 9.68 -10.01 -7.07
N GLY A 19 8.80 -10.97 -7.31
CA GLY A 19 8.44 -11.39 -8.68
C GLY A 19 7.48 -10.46 -9.40
N LYS A 20 6.96 -9.43 -8.76
CA LYS A 20 6.00 -8.50 -9.34
C LYS A 20 6.69 -7.30 -9.99
N SER A 21 6.25 -6.96 -11.21
CA SER A 21 6.71 -5.78 -11.93
C SER A 21 5.61 -4.73 -11.99
N PHE A 22 6.01 -3.47 -11.91
CA PHE A 22 5.10 -2.33 -12.02
C PHE A 22 5.82 -1.13 -12.63
N PRO A 23 5.10 -0.21 -13.27
CA PRO A 23 5.70 0.98 -13.85
C PRO A 23 6.23 1.92 -12.76
N VAL A 24 7.42 2.48 -12.98
CA VAL A 24 8.04 3.47 -12.11
C VAL A 24 8.40 4.70 -12.93
N ASN A 25 8.02 5.87 -12.46
CA ASN A 25 8.45 7.13 -13.05
C ASN A 25 9.81 7.53 -12.45
N VAL A 26 10.88 7.39 -13.24
CA VAL A 26 12.25 7.69 -12.80
C VAL A 26 12.52 9.18 -12.66
N ASN A 27 11.68 10.03 -13.24
CA ASN A 27 11.80 11.50 -13.15
C ASN A 27 11.14 12.06 -11.88
N ASP A 28 10.27 11.30 -11.24
CA ASP A 28 9.71 11.63 -9.94
C ASP A 28 10.56 11.02 -8.83
N ASP A 29 10.73 11.77 -7.77
CA ASP A 29 11.33 11.29 -6.53
C ASP A 29 10.29 11.31 -5.41
N PRO A 30 9.30 10.41 -5.47
CA PRO A 30 8.19 10.40 -4.52
C PRO A 30 8.66 9.87 -3.17
N VAL A 31 9.02 10.76 -2.27
CA VAL A 31 9.31 10.40 -0.89
C VAL A 31 8.00 10.23 -0.13
N ILE A 32 7.69 9.00 0.20
CA ILE A 32 6.49 8.67 0.95
C ILE A 32 6.79 8.83 2.44
N PRO A 33 6.08 9.70 3.17
CA PRO A 33 6.34 9.92 4.60
C PRO A 33 6.14 8.67 5.43
N ILE A 34 7.08 8.38 6.32
CA ILE A 34 6.94 7.32 7.33
C ILE A 34 5.82 7.70 8.31
N GLY A 35 5.04 6.72 8.71
CA GLY A 35 3.95 6.91 9.69
C GLY A 35 2.63 7.42 9.11
N LYS A 36 2.55 7.61 7.80
CA LYS A 36 1.31 7.96 7.11
C LYS A 36 0.84 6.83 6.21
N ALA A 37 -0.42 6.44 6.34
CA ALA A 37 -1.06 5.53 5.42
C ALA A 37 -1.26 6.20 4.06
N LYS A 38 -1.34 5.41 3.00
CA LYS A 38 -1.69 5.87 1.67
C LYS A 38 -3.06 5.31 1.27
N ASP A 39 -3.97 6.17 0.85
CA ASP A 39 -5.20 5.76 0.20
C ASP A 39 -4.88 5.23 -1.21
N VAL A 40 -5.32 4.01 -1.49
CA VAL A 40 -5.14 3.35 -2.79
C VAL A 40 -6.41 3.46 -3.62
N SER A 41 -7.55 3.25 -3.01
CA SER A 41 -8.85 3.51 -3.63
C SER A 41 -9.77 4.22 -2.64
N MET A 42 -10.65 5.06 -3.16
CA MET A 42 -11.64 5.79 -2.38
C MET A 42 -13.00 5.11 -2.48
N GLY A 43 -13.68 5.00 -1.36
CA GLY A 43 -15.01 4.40 -1.28
C GLY A 43 -15.74 4.81 -0.01
N LYS A 44 -17.01 4.39 0.13
CA LYS A 44 -17.90 4.88 1.18
C LYS A 44 -18.42 3.80 2.12
N ASP A 45 -18.51 2.54 1.66
CA ASP A 45 -19.22 1.50 2.41
C ASP A 45 -18.33 0.80 3.41
N VAL A 46 -17.13 0.40 2.98
CA VAL A 46 -16.18 -0.35 3.81
C VAL A 46 -14.77 0.20 3.62
N THR A 47 -13.99 0.23 4.70
CA THR A 47 -12.55 0.53 4.64
C THR A 47 -11.74 -0.74 4.88
N LEU A 48 -10.87 -1.09 3.94
CA LEU A 48 -9.89 -2.15 4.07
C LEU A 48 -8.50 -1.56 4.31
N ILE A 49 -7.84 -2.03 5.34
CA ILE A 49 -6.48 -1.60 5.70
C ILE A 49 -5.57 -2.82 5.67
N SER A 50 -4.46 -2.73 4.95
CA SER A 50 -3.53 -3.84 4.83
C SER A 50 -2.10 -3.36 4.59
N TYR A 51 -1.15 -4.29 4.56
CA TYR A 51 0.26 -4.03 4.27
C TYR A 51 0.92 -5.28 3.67
N GLY A 52 2.07 -5.10 3.04
CA GLY A 52 2.85 -6.19 2.45
C GLY A 52 2.05 -7.01 1.45
N ILE A 53 2.18 -8.34 1.50
CA ILE A 53 1.45 -9.27 0.60
C ILE A 53 -0.06 -9.19 0.80
N GLY A 54 -0.53 -8.81 1.99
CA GLY A 54 -1.95 -8.60 2.26
C GLY A 54 -2.60 -7.59 1.32
N MET A 55 -1.83 -6.62 0.82
CA MET A 55 -2.34 -5.67 -0.18
C MET A 55 -2.75 -6.33 -1.49
N SER A 56 -2.06 -7.38 -1.93
CA SER A 56 -2.46 -8.13 -3.13
C SER A 56 -3.85 -8.75 -2.96
N HIS A 57 -4.09 -9.37 -1.82
CA HIS A 57 -5.40 -9.95 -1.50
C HIS A 57 -6.47 -8.88 -1.34
N THR A 58 -6.13 -7.76 -0.71
CA THR A 58 -7.05 -6.63 -0.52
C THR A 58 -7.46 -6.02 -1.85
N LEU A 59 -6.54 -5.84 -2.79
CA LEU A 59 -6.85 -5.31 -4.12
C LEU A 59 -7.71 -6.27 -4.95
N GLU A 60 -7.50 -7.58 -4.83
CA GLU A 60 -8.40 -8.57 -5.44
C GLU A 60 -9.80 -8.51 -4.83
N ALA A 61 -9.90 -8.42 -3.52
CA ALA A 61 -11.17 -8.29 -2.83
C ALA A 61 -11.89 -6.99 -3.22
N ASP A 62 -11.17 -5.87 -3.29
CA ASP A 62 -11.71 -4.58 -3.75
C ASP A 62 -12.34 -4.70 -5.15
N LYS A 63 -11.64 -5.35 -6.07
CA LYS A 63 -12.14 -5.58 -7.42
C LYS A 63 -13.42 -6.41 -7.43
N LYS A 64 -13.46 -7.51 -6.68
CA LYS A 64 -14.63 -8.40 -6.60
C LYS A 64 -15.84 -7.71 -5.94
N LEU A 65 -15.60 -6.94 -4.88
CA LEU A 65 -16.66 -6.23 -4.17
C LEU A 65 -17.22 -5.06 -4.99
N LYS A 66 -16.39 -4.39 -5.78
CA LYS A 66 -16.88 -3.38 -6.74
C LYS A 66 -17.81 -3.99 -7.79
N GLU A 67 -17.55 -5.20 -8.25
CA GLU A 67 -18.44 -5.93 -9.15
C GLU A 67 -19.81 -6.22 -8.51
N LEU A 68 -19.86 -6.33 -7.17
CA LEU A 68 -21.09 -6.49 -6.39
C LEU A 68 -21.75 -5.15 -6.00
N GLY A 69 -21.23 -4.02 -6.46
CA GLY A 69 -21.75 -2.69 -6.17
C GLY A 69 -21.36 -2.14 -4.80
N ILE A 70 -20.39 -2.74 -4.11
CA ILE A 70 -19.89 -2.29 -2.81
C ILE A 70 -18.71 -1.34 -3.03
N SER A 71 -18.80 -0.15 -2.45
CA SER A 71 -17.79 0.90 -2.55
C SER A 71 -16.76 0.76 -1.43
N LEU A 72 -15.51 0.48 -1.77
CA LEU A 72 -14.43 0.25 -0.83
C LEU A 72 -13.43 1.39 -0.80
N LYS A 73 -13.02 1.77 0.42
CA LYS A 73 -11.80 2.52 0.65
C LYS A 73 -10.67 1.55 1.01
N THR A 74 -9.61 1.56 0.23
CA THR A 74 -8.43 0.71 0.46
C THR A 74 -7.24 1.56 0.87
N MET A 75 -6.57 1.19 1.95
CA MET A 75 -5.42 1.90 2.52
C MET A 75 -4.23 0.96 2.73
N ILE A 76 -3.04 1.44 2.40
CA ILE A 76 -1.78 0.80 2.77
C ILE A 76 -1.27 1.40 4.07
N MET A 77 -1.05 0.56 5.07
CA MET A 77 -0.39 0.97 6.31
C MET A 77 1.12 1.05 6.15
N ARG A 78 1.69 2.09 6.75
CA ARG A 78 3.12 2.26 6.95
C ARG A 78 3.33 2.61 8.41
N LEU A 79 3.97 1.70 9.13
CA LEU A 79 4.14 1.83 10.56
C LEU A 79 5.38 2.68 10.89
N LYS A 80 5.24 3.51 11.91
CA LYS A 80 6.34 4.19 12.60
C LYS A 80 6.20 3.90 14.09
N TYR A 81 7.29 3.56 14.71
CA TYR A 81 7.41 3.47 16.17
C TYR A 81 7.98 4.74 16.75
#